data_5c74eb7653e07f8b594ad110a05e64ee
#
_entry.id   5c74eb7653e07f8b594ad110a05e64ee
#
_cell.length_a   1.000
_cell.length_b   1.000
_cell.length_c   1.000
_cell.angle_alpha   90.00
_cell.angle_beta   90.00
_cell.angle_gamma   90.00
#
_symmetry.space_group_name_H-M   'P 1'
#
loop_
_entity.id
_entity.type
_entity.pdbx_description
1 polymer ?
#
loop_
_entity_poly.entity_id
_entity_poly.type
_entity_poly.pdbx_seq_one_letter_code
_entity_poly.pdbx_strand_id
1 'polypeptide(L)'
;MKILGISGSPIPNSNTDRAVKAVLSATGLGYDFYKLSDYTVSPCNACLGCVKTNRCVIKDDGNFFVERVKEADALVIGGFTPYSTLDSRTKAFMERMYPLRHNHGFLKGKPGASVISSCVPENAEGLPPAGMLGANAVQFFMMEEGMNYLGNVNLNGNVPCLICGNGDSCSMTGITMLYGSDATVSTVGIKAFEKQPEAIAAARELGLRIAETLNNKPL
;
A
#
# COMPACT_ATOMS: atom_id res chain seq x y z
N MET A 1 -1.01 -15.21 -16.57
CA MET A 1 -0.86 -14.72 -15.17
C MET A 1 -1.13 -13.23 -15.16
N LYS A 2 -1.88 -12.77 -14.17
CA LYS A 2 -2.30 -11.37 -14.04
C LYS A 2 -2.06 -10.88 -12.61
N ILE A 3 -1.43 -9.73 -12.46
CA ILE A 3 -1.10 -9.15 -11.16
C ILE A 3 -2.02 -7.97 -10.89
N LEU A 4 -2.44 -7.84 -9.65
CA LEU A 4 -3.26 -6.72 -9.20
C LEU A 4 -2.46 -5.77 -8.33
N GLY A 5 -2.43 -4.49 -8.71
CA GLY A 5 -1.91 -3.39 -7.91
C GLY A 5 -3.01 -2.51 -7.37
N ILE A 6 -2.94 -2.20 -6.08
CA ILE A 6 -3.88 -1.32 -5.38
C ILE A 6 -3.11 -0.13 -4.79
N SER A 7 -3.64 1.06 -4.90
CA SER A 7 -3.11 2.25 -4.22
C SER A 7 -4.16 2.93 -3.34
N GLY A 8 -3.85 3.10 -2.06
CA GLY A 8 -4.66 3.85 -1.09
C GLY A 8 -4.45 5.36 -1.13
N SER A 9 -3.42 5.84 -1.84
CA SER A 9 -3.14 7.27 -1.90
C SER A 9 -4.27 8.05 -2.59
N PRO A 10 -4.78 9.15 -1.99
CA PRO A 10 -5.78 9.99 -2.63
C PRO A 10 -5.19 10.96 -3.68
N ILE A 11 -3.88 11.15 -3.67
CA ILE A 11 -3.21 12.13 -4.53
C ILE A 11 -3.03 11.55 -5.94
N PRO A 12 -3.49 12.22 -7.01
CA PRO A 12 -3.31 11.75 -8.37
C PRO A 12 -1.82 11.58 -8.72
N ASN A 13 -1.49 10.45 -9.35
CA ASN A 13 -0.12 10.10 -9.73
C ASN A 13 0.90 10.27 -8.60
N SER A 14 0.54 9.84 -7.38
CA SER A 14 1.37 9.94 -6.18
C SER A 14 2.66 9.12 -6.27
N ASN A 15 3.61 9.35 -5.34
CA ASN A 15 4.78 8.49 -5.19
C ASN A 15 4.37 7.02 -5.01
N THR A 16 3.32 6.76 -4.20
CA THR A 16 2.78 5.43 -3.98
C THR A 16 2.26 4.80 -5.28
N ASP A 17 1.49 5.57 -6.09
CA ASP A 17 0.98 5.07 -7.37
C ASP A 17 2.11 4.66 -8.31
N ARG A 18 3.13 5.53 -8.43
CA ARG A 18 4.27 5.30 -9.32
C ARG A 18 5.13 4.12 -8.88
N ALA A 19 5.35 3.99 -7.57
CA ALA A 19 6.12 2.87 -7.03
C ALA A 19 5.38 1.54 -7.16
N VAL A 20 4.06 1.48 -6.89
CA VAL A 20 3.24 0.28 -7.17
C VAL A 20 3.35 -0.10 -8.64
N LYS A 21 3.18 0.85 -9.56
CA LYS A 21 3.32 0.60 -11.00
C LYS A 21 4.74 0.15 -11.39
N ALA A 22 5.77 0.66 -10.71
CA ALA A 22 7.15 0.21 -10.94
C ALA A 22 7.34 -1.27 -10.54
N VAL A 23 6.79 -1.70 -9.39
CA VAL A 23 6.78 -3.12 -9.00
C VAL A 23 6.05 -3.96 -10.04
N LEU A 24 4.84 -3.55 -10.43
CA LEU A 24 4.01 -4.27 -11.42
C LEU A 24 4.73 -4.41 -12.76
N SER A 25 5.29 -3.32 -13.29
CA SER A 25 6.00 -3.32 -14.56
C SER A 25 7.26 -4.18 -14.53
N ALA A 26 7.96 -4.23 -13.40
CA ALA A 26 9.18 -5.04 -13.24
C ALA A 26 8.92 -6.56 -13.27
N THR A 27 7.67 -6.99 -13.10
CA THR A 27 7.32 -8.41 -13.24
C THR A 27 7.39 -8.91 -14.69
N GLY A 28 7.26 -8.02 -15.67
CA GLY A 28 7.12 -8.40 -17.10
C GLY A 28 5.79 -9.09 -17.44
N LEU A 29 4.85 -9.17 -16.49
CA LEU A 29 3.55 -9.85 -16.65
C LEU A 29 2.41 -8.84 -16.84
N GLY A 30 1.25 -9.31 -17.30
CA GLY A 30 0.05 -8.49 -17.39
C GLY A 30 -0.45 -8.05 -16.01
N TYR A 31 -0.88 -6.81 -15.86
CA TYR A 31 -1.40 -6.30 -14.60
C TYR A 31 -2.57 -5.35 -14.76
N ASP A 32 -3.40 -5.28 -13.71
CA ASP A 32 -4.35 -4.20 -13.47
C ASP A 32 -3.85 -3.32 -12.32
N PHE A 33 -4.17 -2.03 -12.37
CA PHE A 33 -3.89 -1.08 -11.29
C PHE A 33 -5.16 -0.29 -10.97
N TYR A 34 -5.54 -0.27 -9.69
CA TYR A 34 -6.68 0.50 -9.20
C TYR A 34 -6.28 1.42 -8.06
N LYS A 35 -6.89 2.59 -8.06
CA LYS A 35 -6.72 3.62 -7.05
C LYS A 35 -7.97 3.68 -6.20
N LEU A 36 -7.83 3.41 -4.89
CA LEU A 36 -9.00 3.32 -3.99
C LEU A 36 -9.77 4.63 -3.84
N SER A 37 -9.13 5.77 -4.14
CA SER A 37 -9.83 7.08 -4.14
C SER A 37 -10.88 7.23 -5.24
N ASP A 38 -10.84 6.38 -6.27
CA ASP A 38 -11.77 6.43 -7.40
C ASP A 38 -13.01 5.55 -7.15
N TYR A 39 -13.08 4.89 -6.00
CA TYR A 39 -14.10 3.92 -5.60
C TYR A 39 -14.62 4.20 -4.19
N THR A 40 -15.81 3.67 -3.90
CA THR A 40 -16.39 3.68 -2.56
C THR A 40 -16.25 2.30 -1.92
N VAL A 41 -15.37 2.18 -0.93
CA VAL A 41 -15.17 0.94 -0.17
C VAL A 41 -15.33 1.26 1.32
N SER A 42 -16.50 0.97 1.87
CA SER A 42 -16.79 1.16 3.30
C SER A 42 -16.06 0.11 4.16
N PRO A 43 -15.74 0.40 5.42
CA PRO A 43 -15.19 -0.59 6.34
C PRO A 43 -16.09 -1.81 6.51
N CYS A 44 -15.51 -2.92 6.96
CA CYS A 44 -16.25 -4.15 7.27
C CYS A 44 -17.11 -3.96 8.53
N ASN A 45 -18.38 -4.38 8.48
CA ASN A 45 -19.29 -4.31 9.62
C ASN A 45 -19.23 -5.56 10.53
N ALA A 46 -18.29 -6.48 10.29
CA ALA A 46 -18.15 -7.75 11.04
C ALA A 46 -19.45 -8.58 11.14
N CYS A 47 -20.38 -8.42 10.19
CA CYS A 47 -21.71 -9.02 10.23
C CYS A 47 -21.77 -10.50 9.83
N LEU A 48 -20.64 -11.06 9.35
CA LEU A 48 -20.51 -12.44 8.86
C LEU A 48 -21.48 -12.84 7.72
N GLY A 49 -22.12 -11.87 7.09
CA GLY A 49 -23.04 -12.12 5.97
C GLY A 49 -22.38 -12.73 4.73
N CYS A 50 -21.05 -12.65 4.63
CA CYS A 50 -20.27 -13.23 3.53
C CYS A 50 -19.90 -14.72 3.71
N VAL A 51 -20.09 -15.31 4.90
CA VAL A 51 -19.59 -16.67 5.22
C VAL A 51 -20.10 -17.75 4.27
N LYS A 52 -21.38 -17.69 3.91
CA LYS A 52 -22.01 -18.73 3.05
C LYS A 52 -21.80 -18.48 1.56
N THR A 53 -21.61 -17.26 1.14
CA THR A 53 -21.66 -16.84 -0.27
C THR A 53 -20.32 -16.36 -0.83
N ASN A 54 -19.32 -16.15 0.06
CA ASN A 54 -18.06 -15.49 -0.28
C ASN A 54 -18.25 -14.11 -0.97
N ARG A 55 -19.37 -13.44 -0.64
CA ARG A 55 -19.74 -12.13 -1.15
C ARG A 55 -20.19 -11.21 -0.02
N CYS A 56 -19.69 -9.97 0.01
CA CYS A 56 -20.07 -9.01 1.00
C CYS A 56 -21.52 -8.51 0.79
N VAL A 57 -22.25 -8.30 1.88
CA VAL A 57 -23.63 -7.78 1.86
C VAL A 57 -23.69 -6.26 1.71
N ILE A 58 -22.59 -5.54 1.93
CA ILE A 58 -22.52 -4.09 1.76
C ILE A 58 -22.57 -3.76 0.27
N LYS A 59 -23.46 -2.82 -0.08
CA LYS A 59 -23.70 -2.41 -1.48
C LYS A 59 -22.80 -1.22 -1.83
N ASP A 60 -21.57 -1.49 -2.16
CA ASP A 60 -20.56 -0.55 -2.63
C ASP A 60 -19.56 -1.26 -3.54
N ASP A 61 -18.43 -0.63 -3.90
CA ASP A 61 -17.42 -1.18 -4.80
C ASP A 61 -16.58 -2.30 -4.16
N GLY A 62 -16.78 -2.63 -2.88
CA GLY A 62 -16.03 -3.68 -2.19
C GLY A 62 -16.14 -5.05 -2.87
N ASN A 63 -17.33 -5.41 -3.40
CA ASN A 63 -17.48 -6.67 -4.12
C ASN A 63 -16.77 -6.69 -5.49
N PHE A 64 -16.64 -5.55 -6.16
CA PHE A 64 -15.80 -5.43 -7.35
C PHE A 64 -14.35 -5.83 -7.04
N PHE A 65 -13.81 -5.29 -5.94
CA PHE A 65 -12.44 -5.63 -5.52
C PHE A 65 -12.31 -7.08 -5.06
N VAL A 66 -13.30 -7.65 -4.37
CA VAL A 66 -13.30 -9.07 -4.00
C VAL A 66 -13.09 -9.95 -5.23
N GLU A 67 -13.83 -9.71 -6.32
CA GLU A 67 -13.67 -10.48 -7.56
C GLU A 67 -12.29 -10.23 -8.22
N ARG A 68 -11.82 -8.98 -8.30
CA ARG A 68 -10.50 -8.68 -8.89
C ARG A 68 -9.36 -9.33 -8.12
N VAL A 69 -9.39 -9.30 -6.78
CA VAL A 69 -8.37 -9.92 -5.92
C VAL A 69 -8.42 -11.45 -6.00
N LYS A 70 -9.64 -12.01 -6.10
CA LYS A 70 -9.84 -13.45 -6.30
C LYS A 70 -9.24 -13.95 -7.62
N GLU A 71 -9.43 -13.20 -8.70
CA GLU A 71 -8.94 -13.54 -10.05
C GLU A 71 -7.43 -13.32 -10.22
N ALA A 72 -6.81 -12.42 -9.46
CA ALA A 72 -5.40 -12.12 -9.58
C ALA A 72 -4.51 -13.27 -9.10
N ASP A 73 -3.37 -13.47 -9.76
CA ASP A 73 -2.35 -14.44 -9.38
C ASP A 73 -1.42 -13.91 -8.28
N ALA A 74 -1.26 -12.58 -8.20
CA ALA A 74 -0.49 -11.89 -7.16
C ALA A 74 -1.12 -10.52 -6.83
N LEU A 75 -0.82 -9.99 -5.63
CA LEU A 75 -1.36 -8.73 -5.11
C LEU A 75 -0.25 -7.80 -4.61
N VAL A 76 -0.23 -6.55 -5.09
CA VAL A 76 0.65 -5.49 -4.60
C VAL A 76 -0.21 -4.39 -3.99
N ILE A 77 -0.05 -4.11 -2.69
CA ILE A 77 -0.82 -3.10 -1.97
C ILE A 77 0.07 -1.91 -1.63
N GLY A 78 -0.28 -0.74 -2.17
CA GLY A 78 0.32 0.54 -1.86
C GLY A 78 -0.50 1.33 -0.85
N GLY A 79 0.15 1.85 0.20
CA GLY A 79 -0.46 2.69 1.21
C GLY A 79 0.46 3.83 1.66
N PHE A 80 -0.05 4.68 2.54
CA PHE A 80 0.71 5.73 3.19
C PHE A 80 0.37 5.77 4.68
N THR A 81 1.13 6.55 5.48
CA THR A 81 1.05 6.43 6.94
C THR A 81 0.63 7.73 7.63
N PRO A 82 -0.64 8.17 7.52
CA PRO A 82 -1.16 9.25 8.34
C PRO A 82 -1.18 8.81 9.81
N TYR A 83 -0.79 9.72 10.72
CA TYR A 83 -0.70 9.41 12.16
C TYR A 83 0.09 8.13 12.46
N SER A 84 1.16 7.89 11.69
CA SER A 84 2.12 6.79 11.85
C SER A 84 1.56 5.37 11.69
N THR A 85 0.36 5.21 11.14
CA THR A 85 -0.24 3.90 10.82
C THR A 85 -0.76 3.87 9.38
N LEU A 86 -1.15 2.69 8.89
CA LEU A 86 -1.69 2.54 7.53
C LEU A 86 -2.95 3.37 7.33
N ASP A 87 -3.09 4.02 6.19
CA ASP A 87 -4.24 4.83 5.82
C ASP A 87 -5.56 4.05 5.85
N SER A 88 -6.65 4.77 6.13
CA SER A 88 -7.98 4.18 6.31
C SER A 88 -8.54 3.52 5.06
N ARG A 89 -8.22 4.03 3.84
CA ARG A 89 -8.71 3.44 2.58
C ARG A 89 -8.10 2.07 2.34
N THR A 90 -6.78 1.98 2.49
CA THR A 90 -6.05 0.70 2.38
C THR A 90 -6.53 -0.27 3.44
N LYS A 91 -6.73 0.19 4.69
CA LYS A 91 -7.24 -0.64 5.77
C LYS A 91 -8.66 -1.13 5.50
N ALA A 92 -9.57 -0.27 5.08
CA ALA A 92 -10.94 -0.66 4.71
C ALA A 92 -10.94 -1.67 3.55
N PHE A 93 -10.13 -1.45 2.51
CA PHE A 93 -9.97 -2.39 1.41
C PHE A 93 -9.56 -3.79 1.92
N MET A 94 -8.54 -3.89 2.78
CA MET A 94 -8.09 -5.17 3.34
C MET A 94 -9.19 -5.87 4.14
N GLU A 95 -9.91 -5.14 5.01
CA GLU A 95 -11.04 -5.69 5.77
C GLU A 95 -12.16 -6.22 4.87
N ARG A 96 -12.37 -5.59 3.72
CA ARG A 96 -13.39 -5.99 2.75
C ARG A 96 -12.99 -7.20 1.91
N MET A 97 -11.75 -7.72 2.04
CA MET A 97 -11.33 -8.99 1.45
C MET A 97 -11.73 -10.21 2.29
N TYR A 98 -12.33 -10.02 3.47
CA TYR A 98 -12.79 -11.09 4.36
C TYR A 98 -13.69 -12.15 3.67
N PRO A 99 -14.53 -11.82 2.67
CA PRO A 99 -15.25 -12.83 1.88
C PRO A 99 -14.36 -13.90 1.24
N LEU A 100 -13.09 -13.60 0.92
CA LEU A 100 -12.17 -14.53 0.26
C LEU A 100 -11.59 -15.59 1.21
N ARG A 101 -11.70 -15.37 2.53
CA ARG A 101 -11.19 -16.27 3.55
C ARG A 101 -12.06 -17.50 3.78
N HIS A 102 -13.40 -17.31 3.77
CA HIS A 102 -14.35 -18.33 4.21
C HIS A 102 -14.36 -19.56 3.30
N ASN A 103 -14.30 -20.75 3.93
CA ASN A 103 -14.35 -22.07 3.30
C ASN A 103 -13.22 -22.39 2.33
N HIS A 104 -12.85 -21.47 1.44
CA HIS A 104 -11.96 -21.76 0.32
C HIS A 104 -10.54 -21.22 0.49
N GLY A 105 -10.34 -20.13 1.27
CA GLY A 105 -9.04 -19.48 1.41
C GLY A 105 -8.47 -19.09 0.03
N PHE A 106 -9.24 -18.34 -0.76
CA PHE A 106 -8.92 -18.03 -2.17
C PHE A 106 -7.58 -17.35 -2.39
N LEU A 107 -7.01 -16.75 -1.33
CA LEU A 107 -5.71 -16.06 -1.39
C LEU A 107 -4.53 -16.95 -0.98
N LYS A 108 -4.81 -18.14 -0.43
CA LYS A 108 -3.77 -19.04 0.08
C LYS A 108 -2.70 -19.34 -0.97
N GLY A 109 -1.44 -19.12 -0.62
CA GLY A 109 -0.27 -19.38 -1.46
C GLY A 109 -0.07 -18.41 -2.62
N LYS A 110 -0.92 -17.36 -2.79
CA LYS A 110 -0.65 -16.30 -3.76
C LYS A 110 0.46 -15.40 -3.25
N PRO A 111 1.42 -14.98 -4.10
CA PRO A 111 2.41 -13.99 -3.71
C PRO A 111 1.77 -12.63 -3.47
N GLY A 112 2.27 -11.92 -2.46
CA GLY A 112 1.84 -10.59 -2.11
C GLY A 112 3.00 -9.68 -1.71
N ALA A 113 2.85 -8.38 -1.90
CA ALA A 113 3.86 -7.39 -1.58
C ALA A 113 3.23 -6.05 -1.18
N SER A 114 3.98 -5.22 -0.47
CA SER A 114 3.54 -3.88 -0.10
C SER A 114 4.46 -2.78 -0.61
N VAL A 115 3.89 -1.58 -0.72
CA VAL A 115 4.61 -0.33 -1.03
C VAL A 115 4.11 0.72 -0.05
N ILE A 116 4.95 1.18 0.87
CA ILE A 116 4.54 2.10 1.93
C ILE A 116 5.27 3.43 1.83
N SER A 117 4.48 4.50 1.75
CA SER A 117 4.99 5.88 1.79
C SER A 117 4.85 6.47 3.19
N SER A 118 5.96 6.86 3.81
CA SER A 118 6.01 7.52 5.12
C SER A 118 6.79 8.82 5.04
N CYS A 119 6.27 9.89 5.63
CA CYS A 119 7.03 11.13 5.81
C CYS A 119 7.98 11.07 7.02
N VAL A 120 7.77 10.12 7.94
CA VAL A 120 8.68 9.90 9.08
C VAL A 120 9.87 9.09 8.59
N PRO A 121 11.11 9.58 8.74
CA PRO A 121 12.32 8.83 8.41
C PRO A 121 12.41 7.54 9.25
N GLU A 122 12.97 6.48 8.68
CA GLU A 122 13.04 5.16 9.34
C GLU A 122 13.78 5.19 10.70
N ASN A 123 14.78 6.06 10.82
CA ASN A 123 15.64 6.15 12.01
C ASN A 123 15.38 7.44 12.82
N ALA A 124 14.19 8.03 12.72
CA ALA A 124 13.84 9.23 13.45
C ALA A 124 13.70 8.93 14.96
N GLU A 125 14.60 9.46 15.78
CA GLU A 125 14.55 9.31 17.23
C GLU A 125 13.29 9.98 17.80
N GLY A 126 12.64 9.33 18.76
CA GLY A 126 11.45 9.84 19.45
C GLY A 126 10.16 9.84 18.61
N LEU A 127 10.21 9.36 17.37
CA LEU A 127 9.04 9.25 16.52
C LEU A 127 8.67 7.77 16.27
N PRO A 128 7.37 7.46 16.07
CA PRO A 128 6.95 6.11 15.73
C PRO A 128 7.57 5.65 14.40
N PRO A 129 7.94 4.38 14.25
CA PRO A 129 8.48 3.84 12.99
C PRO A 129 7.36 3.63 11.96
N ALA A 130 6.81 4.74 11.46
CA ALA A 130 5.57 4.78 10.69
C ALA A 130 5.60 3.91 9.41
N GLY A 131 6.72 3.89 8.68
CA GLY A 131 6.89 3.04 7.50
C GLY A 131 6.76 1.56 7.84
N MET A 132 7.43 1.12 8.91
CA MET A 132 7.36 -0.25 9.40
C MET A 132 5.94 -0.63 9.88
N LEU A 133 5.27 0.26 10.63
CA LEU A 133 3.90 0.00 11.11
C LEU A 133 2.91 -0.14 9.94
N GLY A 134 3.04 0.68 8.91
CA GLY A 134 2.26 0.55 7.68
C GLY A 134 2.54 -0.76 6.94
N ALA A 135 3.82 -1.12 6.79
CA ALA A 135 4.22 -2.37 6.14
C ALA A 135 3.72 -3.61 6.90
N ASN A 136 3.87 -3.62 8.23
CA ASN A 136 3.39 -4.70 9.09
C ASN A 136 1.87 -4.90 8.98
N ALA A 137 1.08 -3.82 8.86
CA ALA A 137 -0.36 -3.94 8.70
C ALA A 137 -0.74 -4.71 7.42
N VAL A 138 -0.04 -4.45 6.30
CA VAL A 138 -0.25 -5.18 5.04
C VAL A 138 0.31 -6.61 5.14
N GLN A 139 1.50 -6.78 5.71
CA GLN A 139 2.12 -8.08 5.91
C GLN A 139 1.22 -9.01 6.71
N PHE A 140 0.68 -8.57 7.85
CA PHE A 140 -0.18 -9.39 8.70
C PHE A 140 -1.49 -9.74 8.01
N PHE A 141 -2.11 -8.79 7.28
CA PHE A 141 -3.25 -9.11 6.42
C PHE A 141 -2.92 -10.26 5.45
N MET A 142 -1.81 -10.16 4.72
CA MET A 142 -1.41 -11.19 3.76
C MET A 142 -1.12 -12.53 4.43
N MET A 143 -0.42 -12.51 5.57
CA MET A 143 -0.13 -13.73 6.35
C MET A 143 -1.40 -14.39 6.87
N GLU A 144 -2.35 -13.60 7.39
CA GLU A 144 -3.62 -14.11 7.90
C GLU A 144 -4.52 -14.70 6.79
N GLU A 145 -4.42 -14.17 5.56
CA GLU A 145 -5.07 -14.72 4.38
C GLU A 145 -4.31 -15.92 3.76
N GLY A 146 -3.19 -16.34 4.37
CA GLY A 146 -2.36 -17.45 3.90
C GLY A 146 -1.57 -17.13 2.63
N MET A 147 -1.37 -15.87 2.31
CA MET A 147 -0.54 -15.44 1.18
C MET A 147 0.95 -15.59 1.48
N ASN A 148 1.74 -15.70 0.43
CA ASN A 148 3.19 -15.65 0.51
C ASN A 148 3.66 -14.18 0.40
N TYR A 149 3.92 -13.54 1.55
CA TYR A 149 4.40 -12.17 1.59
C TYR A 149 5.87 -12.08 1.19
N LEU A 150 6.18 -11.34 0.13
CA LEU A 150 7.52 -11.26 -0.46
C LEU A 150 8.32 -10.04 0.00
N GLY A 151 7.70 -9.05 0.63
CA GLY A 151 8.39 -7.88 1.16
C GLY A 151 7.71 -6.55 0.87
N ASN A 152 8.41 -5.47 1.23
CA ASN A 152 7.94 -4.09 1.16
C ASN A 152 8.92 -3.18 0.43
N VAL A 153 8.39 -2.19 -0.27
CA VAL A 153 9.13 -1.02 -0.74
C VAL A 153 8.81 0.16 0.15
N ASN A 154 9.82 0.69 0.84
CA ASN A 154 9.68 1.93 1.62
C ASN A 154 9.92 3.16 0.74
N LEU A 155 9.03 4.15 0.86
CA LEU A 155 9.13 5.43 0.18
C LEU A 155 9.28 6.56 1.19
N ASN A 156 10.20 7.46 0.93
CA ASN A 156 10.22 8.75 1.61
C ASN A 156 9.05 9.60 1.10
N GLY A 157 8.02 9.73 1.94
CA GLY A 157 6.84 10.53 1.66
C GLY A 157 7.07 12.02 1.89
N ASN A 158 6.10 12.82 1.48
CA ASN A 158 6.10 14.25 1.69
C ASN A 158 5.18 14.62 2.83
N VAL A 159 5.70 15.35 3.83
CA VAL A 159 4.87 15.95 4.86
C VAL A 159 3.93 16.98 4.23
N PRO A 160 2.64 17.03 4.59
CA PRO A 160 1.68 17.96 4.00
C PRO A 160 2.09 19.44 4.11
N CYS A 161 2.91 19.79 5.09
CA CYS A 161 3.42 21.16 5.28
C CYS A 161 4.22 21.68 4.08
N LEU A 162 4.81 20.80 3.27
CA LEU A 162 5.54 21.20 2.05
C LEU A 162 4.66 21.85 0.99
N ILE A 163 3.34 21.61 1.02
CA ILE A 163 2.40 22.08 0.00
C ILE A 163 1.19 22.83 0.57
N CYS A 164 1.04 22.94 1.89
CA CYS A 164 -0.12 23.58 2.51
C CYS A 164 -0.10 25.11 2.44
N GLY A 165 1.00 25.72 2.05
CA GLY A 165 1.18 27.16 1.98
C GLY A 165 1.59 27.84 3.31
N ASN A 166 1.56 27.11 4.43
CA ASN A 166 1.90 27.65 5.75
C ASN A 166 3.11 26.93 6.41
N GLY A 167 3.84 26.12 5.65
CA GLY A 167 4.85 25.23 6.20
C GLY A 167 5.92 25.92 7.04
N ASP A 168 6.38 27.11 6.64
CA ASP A 168 7.44 27.84 7.32
C ASP A 168 6.94 28.74 8.46
N SER A 169 5.63 29.03 8.54
CA SER A 169 5.04 29.92 9.56
C SER A 169 4.14 29.23 10.58
N CYS A 170 3.87 27.96 10.39
CA CYS A 170 2.95 27.18 11.23
C CYS A 170 3.62 26.78 12.55
N SER A 171 2.97 27.03 13.68
CA SER A 171 3.45 26.63 15.01
C SER A 171 3.47 25.10 15.22
N MET A 172 2.75 24.33 14.35
CA MET A 172 2.68 22.86 14.36
C MET A 172 3.25 22.27 13.08
N THR A 173 4.29 22.91 12.50
CA THR A 173 4.87 22.42 11.27
C THR A 173 5.59 21.08 11.45
N GLY A 174 5.23 20.10 10.62
CA GLY A 174 5.96 18.83 10.55
C GLY A 174 7.35 18.97 9.91
N ILE A 175 7.68 20.12 9.30
CA ILE A 175 9.00 20.35 8.68
C ILE A 175 10.07 20.38 9.75
N THR A 176 9.95 21.28 10.72
CA THR A 176 10.94 21.39 11.81
C THR A 176 10.91 20.15 12.72
N MET A 177 9.73 19.55 12.92
CA MET A 177 9.61 18.34 13.73
C MET A 177 10.36 17.14 13.12
N LEU A 178 10.36 17.02 11.78
CA LEU A 178 10.95 15.86 11.09
C LEU A 178 12.38 16.10 10.62
N TYR A 179 12.75 17.35 10.35
CA TYR A 179 14.01 17.68 9.66
C TYR A 179 14.92 18.65 10.42
N GLY A 180 14.54 19.03 11.67
CA GLY A 180 15.32 19.92 12.53
C GLY A 180 14.86 21.38 12.50
N SER A 181 15.27 22.17 13.51
CA SER A 181 14.81 23.54 13.77
C SER A 181 14.99 24.50 12.61
N ASP A 182 16.03 24.30 11.82
CA ASP A 182 16.42 25.22 10.72
C ASP A 182 15.83 24.79 9.37
N ALA A 183 15.06 23.68 9.35
CA ALA A 183 14.43 23.18 8.14
C ALA A 183 13.30 24.09 7.67
N THR A 184 13.22 24.31 6.36
CA THR A 184 12.18 25.10 5.68
C THR A 184 11.58 24.31 4.54
N VAL A 185 10.45 24.79 4.00
CA VAL A 185 9.83 24.21 2.79
C VAL A 185 10.85 24.13 1.65
N SER A 186 11.66 25.18 1.46
CA SER A 186 12.66 25.24 0.38
C SER A 186 13.84 24.30 0.59
N THR A 187 14.33 24.14 1.82
CA THR A 187 15.50 23.27 2.12
C THR A 187 15.13 21.79 2.07
N VAL A 188 13.92 21.42 2.49
CA VAL A 188 13.44 20.03 2.45
C VAL A 188 13.01 19.64 1.03
N GLY A 189 12.23 20.47 0.37
CA GLY A 189 11.73 20.24 -0.99
C GLY A 189 10.84 19.01 -1.16
N ILE A 190 10.29 18.86 -2.34
CA ILE A 190 9.44 17.70 -2.69
C ILE A 190 10.29 16.48 -3.02
N LYS A 191 10.00 15.37 -2.36
CA LYS A 191 10.62 14.07 -2.58
C LYS A 191 9.81 13.29 -3.62
N ALA A 192 10.22 13.34 -4.87
CA ALA A 192 9.61 12.53 -5.93
C ALA A 192 10.15 11.10 -5.91
N PHE A 193 9.34 10.12 -6.30
CA PHE A 193 9.75 8.70 -6.39
C PHE A 193 10.98 8.52 -7.28
N GLU A 194 11.04 9.24 -8.41
CA GLU A 194 12.14 9.18 -9.39
C GLU A 194 13.49 9.68 -8.84
N LYS A 195 13.47 10.35 -7.70
CA LYS A 195 14.66 10.82 -6.99
C LYS A 195 15.06 9.92 -5.81
N GLN A 196 14.47 8.73 -5.71
CA GLN A 196 14.71 7.76 -4.65
C GLN A 196 15.29 6.46 -5.24
N PRO A 197 16.59 6.42 -5.56
CA PRO A 197 17.21 5.31 -6.27
C PRO A 197 17.08 3.97 -5.52
N GLU A 198 17.13 3.98 -4.19
CA GLU A 198 16.97 2.79 -3.36
C GLU A 198 15.55 2.22 -3.47
N ALA A 199 14.54 3.08 -3.44
CA ALA A 199 13.14 2.67 -3.59
C ALA A 199 12.86 2.15 -5.01
N ILE A 200 13.47 2.75 -6.03
CA ILE A 200 13.37 2.27 -7.43
C ILE A 200 14.01 0.88 -7.55
N ALA A 201 15.20 0.68 -6.99
CA ALA A 201 15.89 -0.62 -7.00
C ALA A 201 15.08 -1.69 -6.27
N ALA A 202 14.56 -1.36 -5.07
CA ALA A 202 13.70 -2.25 -4.29
C ALA A 202 12.40 -2.60 -5.03
N ALA A 203 11.77 -1.64 -5.71
CA ALA A 203 10.57 -1.90 -6.51
C ALA A 203 10.85 -2.87 -7.67
N ARG A 204 11.98 -2.70 -8.34
CA ARG A 204 12.41 -3.60 -9.41
C ARG A 204 12.68 -5.02 -8.89
N GLU A 205 13.45 -5.14 -7.82
CA GLU A 205 13.76 -6.42 -7.21
C GLU A 205 12.50 -7.15 -6.77
N LEU A 206 11.59 -6.45 -6.09
CA LEU A 206 10.34 -7.02 -5.62
C LEU A 206 9.46 -7.52 -6.77
N GLY A 207 9.38 -6.78 -7.88
CA GLY A 207 8.68 -7.21 -9.08
C GLY A 207 9.29 -8.49 -9.69
N LEU A 208 10.61 -8.59 -9.78
CA LEU A 208 11.30 -9.80 -10.26
C LEU A 208 11.03 -11.01 -9.36
N ARG A 209 11.04 -10.83 -8.03
CA ARG A 209 10.71 -11.88 -7.06
C ARG A 209 9.27 -12.37 -7.18
N ILE A 210 8.32 -11.47 -7.44
CA ILE A 210 6.92 -11.85 -7.73
C ILE A 210 6.87 -12.73 -8.98
N ALA A 211 7.50 -12.32 -10.07
CA ALA A 211 7.52 -13.08 -11.32
C ALA A 211 8.15 -14.45 -11.16
N GLU A 212 9.31 -14.54 -10.48
CA GLU A 212 9.99 -15.80 -10.17
C GLU A 212 9.10 -16.74 -9.34
N THR A 213 8.44 -16.20 -8.29
CA THR A 213 7.54 -16.98 -7.43
C THR A 213 6.37 -17.55 -8.22
N LEU A 214 5.82 -16.78 -9.16
CA LEU A 214 4.72 -17.24 -10.01
C LEU A 214 5.16 -18.31 -11.03
N ASN A 215 6.35 -18.16 -11.60
CA ASN A 215 6.89 -19.11 -12.58
C ASN A 215 7.31 -20.43 -11.95
N ASN A 216 7.71 -20.43 -10.68
CA ASN A 216 8.16 -21.62 -9.93
C ASN A 216 7.01 -22.34 -9.20
N LYS A 217 5.73 -21.91 -9.34
CA LYS A 217 4.60 -22.68 -8.79
C LYS A 217 4.52 -24.02 -9.50
N PRO A 218 4.53 -25.15 -8.75
CA PRO A 218 4.20 -26.44 -9.36
C PRO A 218 2.78 -26.38 -9.94
N LEU A 219 2.62 -26.92 -11.15
CA LEU A 219 1.34 -27.11 -11.84
C LEU A 219 0.36 -27.94 -11.02
#